data_2e3e00f717eac1b79f2931c33a90939a
#
_entry.id   2e3e00f717eac1b79f2931c33a90939a
#
_cell.length_a   1.000
_cell.length_b   1.000
_cell.length_c   1.000
_cell.angle_alpha   90.00
_cell.angle_beta   90.00
_cell.angle_gamma   90.00
#
_symmetry.space_group_name_H-M   'P 1'
#
loop_
_entity.id
_entity.type
_entity.pdbx_description
1 polymer ?
#
loop_
_entity_poly.entity_id
_entity_poly.type
_entity_poly.pdbx_seq_one_letter_code
_entity_poly.pdbx_strand_id
1 'polypeptide(L)'
;MNQFRLYSDIIFDAFSLHNKRKEIIDRKHEIVEKILEFYNSSCSSILFVGFNPAILNCSSKEIFVTEVSEHVLTWLHEQGISVKEFDAAVHRKYDVVVAFDEYLTFADDELSQKNKIDSLCKYAGNLIVTTVKDYKNQDFKDREYSQPAIIKNSAGLTAFTEIHDWDTKDKSVWQTAVYQMNGMQSQCKGIYQRRSLYFKQLAKFTMDNGASNFLVHKNLMYKSLIKKNYEHVISIHFEH
;
A
#
# COMPACT_ATOMS: atom_id res chain seq x y z
N MET A 1 -15.35 6.82 -8.23
CA MET A 1 -14.29 5.82 -8.59
C MET A 1 -13.29 5.79 -7.46
N ASN A 2 -12.91 4.62 -6.96
CA ASN A 2 -12.00 4.56 -5.82
C ASN A 2 -10.58 4.97 -6.25
N GLN A 3 -10.06 6.04 -5.65
CA GLN A 3 -8.76 6.62 -6.02
C GLN A 3 -7.59 5.66 -5.79
N PHE A 4 -7.64 4.87 -4.70
CA PHE A 4 -6.57 3.93 -4.41
C PHE A 4 -6.53 2.74 -5.38
N ARG A 5 -7.68 2.28 -5.86
CA ARG A 5 -7.75 1.21 -6.89
C ARG A 5 -6.99 1.61 -8.16
N LEU A 6 -7.20 2.84 -8.64
CA LEU A 6 -6.46 3.35 -9.81
C LEU A 6 -4.96 3.47 -9.56
N TYR A 7 -4.58 3.91 -8.35
CA TYR A 7 -3.18 3.97 -7.96
C TYR A 7 -2.56 2.57 -7.86
N SER A 8 -3.28 1.61 -7.33
CA SER A 8 -2.91 0.18 -7.28
C SER A 8 -2.64 -0.39 -8.67
N ASP A 9 -3.43 -0.02 -9.68
CA ASP A 9 -3.20 -0.44 -11.07
C ASP A 9 -1.89 0.15 -11.62
N ILE A 10 -1.51 1.37 -11.25
CA ILE A 10 -0.21 1.93 -11.63
C ILE A 10 0.96 1.17 -10.97
N ILE A 11 0.80 0.72 -9.72
CA ILE A 11 1.78 -0.15 -9.06
C ILE A 11 1.93 -1.47 -9.82
N PHE A 12 0.81 -2.06 -10.28
CA PHE A 12 0.82 -3.26 -11.11
C PHE A 12 1.51 -3.03 -12.47
N ASP A 13 1.18 -1.94 -13.15
CA ASP A 13 1.82 -1.55 -14.41
C ASP A 13 3.34 -1.44 -14.24
N ALA A 14 3.79 -0.75 -13.18
CA ALA A 14 5.21 -0.63 -12.87
C ALA A 14 5.86 -2.00 -12.60
N PHE A 15 5.20 -2.87 -11.82
CA PHE A 15 5.67 -4.22 -11.55
C PHE A 15 5.80 -5.05 -12.83
N SER A 16 4.82 -4.96 -13.73
CA SER A 16 4.80 -5.72 -15.00
C SER A 16 5.97 -5.38 -15.92
N LEU A 17 6.53 -4.18 -15.82
CA LEU A 17 7.68 -3.71 -16.59
C LEU A 17 9.03 -4.19 -16.06
N HIS A 18 9.11 -4.67 -14.81
CA HIS A 18 10.37 -5.07 -14.20
C HIS A 18 10.89 -6.42 -14.73
N ASN A 19 12.17 -6.48 -15.11
CA ASN A 19 12.85 -7.73 -15.44
C ASN A 19 13.17 -8.58 -14.19
N LYS A 20 13.29 -7.93 -13.02
CA LYS A 20 13.67 -8.54 -11.75
C LYS A 20 12.46 -8.81 -10.86
N ARG A 21 11.36 -9.31 -11.44
CA ARG A 21 10.10 -9.53 -10.71
C ARG A 21 10.27 -10.42 -9.49
N LYS A 22 11.07 -11.50 -9.63
CA LYS A 22 11.32 -12.44 -8.52
C LYS A 22 11.95 -11.73 -7.30
N GLU A 23 12.99 -10.93 -7.51
CA GLU A 23 13.63 -10.19 -6.41
C GLU A 23 12.67 -9.22 -5.70
N ILE A 24 11.74 -8.63 -6.47
CA ILE A 24 10.71 -7.74 -5.93
C ILE A 24 9.71 -8.53 -5.10
N ILE A 25 9.22 -9.65 -5.63
CA ILE A 25 8.28 -10.55 -4.93
C ILE A 25 8.88 -11.01 -3.61
N ASP A 26 10.09 -11.56 -3.64
CA ASP A 26 10.78 -12.11 -2.47
C ASP A 26 10.97 -11.03 -1.40
N ARG A 27 11.43 -9.83 -1.78
CA ARG A 27 11.61 -8.70 -0.86
C ARG A 27 10.30 -8.21 -0.22
N LYS A 28 9.23 -8.15 -1.01
CA LYS A 28 7.93 -7.69 -0.49
C LYS A 28 7.30 -8.74 0.42
N HIS A 29 7.45 -10.01 0.08
CA HIS A 29 7.00 -11.14 0.89
C HIS A 29 7.77 -11.23 2.21
N GLU A 30 9.09 -11.07 2.18
CA GLU A 30 9.95 -11.07 3.37
C GLU A 30 9.49 -10.08 4.45
N ILE A 31 8.97 -8.91 4.05
CA ILE A 31 8.43 -7.93 5.00
C ILE A 31 7.25 -8.52 5.77
N VAL A 32 6.32 -9.16 5.08
CA VAL A 32 5.13 -9.77 5.70
C VAL A 32 5.55 -10.92 6.61
N GLU A 33 6.42 -11.82 6.13
CA GLU A 33 6.88 -12.98 6.90
C GLU A 33 7.64 -12.57 8.17
N LYS A 34 8.55 -11.61 8.10
CA LYS A 34 9.27 -11.11 9.29
C LYS A 34 8.34 -10.55 10.38
N ILE A 35 7.22 -9.96 9.98
CA ILE A 35 6.23 -9.48 10.95
C ILE A 35 5.44 -10.64 11.54
N LEU A 36 5.05 -11.62 10.71
CA LEU A 36 4.41 -12.85 11.21
C LEU A 36 5.31 -13.59 12.20
N GLU A 37 6.59 -13.76 11.87
CA GLU A 37 7.59 -14.36 12.75
C GLU A 37 7.73 -13.57 14.06
N PHE A 38 7.79 -12.24 14.00
CA PHE A 38 7.91 -11.38 15.17
C PHE A 38 6.77 -11.61 16.18
N TYR A 39 5.54 -11.77 15.69
CA TYR A 39 4.37 -12.05 16.55
C TYR A 39 4.14 -13.53 16.80
N ASN A 40 4.96 -14.41 16.26
CA ASN A 40 4.75 -15.87 16.30
C ASN A 40 3.32 -16.24 15.85
N SER A 41 2.79 -15.50 14.88
CA SER A 41 1.40 -15.61 14.43
C SER A 41 1.27 -16.63 13.32
N SER A 42 0.36 -17.58 13.49
CA SER A 42 -0.12 -18.42 12.39
C SER A 42 -0.98 -17.57 11.45
N CYS A 43 -0.83 -17.75 10.14
CA CYS A 43 -1.60 -17.06 9.13
C CYS A 43 -2.16 -18.07 8.13
N SER A 44 -3.46 -18.29 8.16
CA SER A 44 -4.18 -19.13 7.21
C SER A 44 -4.91 -18.30 6.14
N SER A 45 -5.32 -17.07 6.49
CA SER A 45 -6.05 -16.16 5.61
C SER A 45 -5.43 -14.76 5.61
N ILE A 46 -5.28 -14.19 4.42
CA ILE A 46 -4.69 -12.87 4.24
C ILE A 46 -5.50 -12.02 3.27
N LEU A 47 -5.81 -10.78 3.67
CA LEU A 47 -6.44 -9.77 2.83
C LEU A 47 -5.40 -8.74 2.38
N PHE A 48 -5.18 -8.63 1.08
CA PHE A 48 -4.40 -7.55 0.48
C PHE A 48 -5.31 -6.40 0.01
N VAL A 49 -4.96 -5.20 0.41
CA VAL A 49 -5.60 -3.97 -0.05
C VAL A 49 -4.74 -3.34 -1.14
N GLY A 50 -5.19 -3.46 -2.38
CA GLY A 50 -4.42 -3.12 -3.58
C GLY A 50 -3.48 -4.23 -4.04
N PHE A 51 -2.92 -4.04 -5.23
CA PHE A 51 -1.91 -4.97 -5.76
C PHE A 51 -0.60 -4.86 -4.96
N ASN A 52 -0.13 -6.01 -4.50
CA ASN A 52 1.18 -6.14 -3.89
C ASN A 52 1.88 -7.40 -4.43
N PRO A 53 3.12 -7.31 -4.93
CA PRO A 53 3.85 -8.46 -5.43
C PRO A 53 4.03 -9.62 -4.46
N ALA A 54 3.95 -9.38 -3.13
CA ALA A 54 4.01 -10.42 -2.11
C ALA A 54 2.89 -11.48 -2.27
N ILE A 55 1.77 -11.13 -2.89
CA ILE A 55 0.65 -12.04 -3.21
C ILE A 55 1.16 -13.30 -3.90
N LEU A 56 2.15 -13.17 -4.79
CA LEU A 56 2.67 -14.27 -5.62
C LEU A 56 3.41 -15.36 -4.81
N ASN A 57 3.87 -15.05 -3.60
CA ASN A 57 4.52 -16.01 -2.69
C ASN A 57 3.62 -16.50 -1.54
N CYS A 58 2.35 -16.08 -1.51
CA CYS A 58 1.41 -16.45 -0.45
C CYS A 58 0.52 -17.67 -0.81
N SER A 59 0.86 -18.47 -1.81
CA SER A 59 0.03 -19.56 -2.36
C SER A 59 -0.38 -20.64 -1.35
N SER A 60 0.32 -20.75 -0.22
CA SER A 60 -0.04 -21.66 0.89
C SER A 60 -1.17 -21.14 1.78
N LYS A 61 -1.64 -19.92 1.56
CA LYS A 61 -2.63 -19.21 2.37
C LYS A 61 -3.91 -18.98 1.56
N GLU A 62 -5.02 -18.77 2.22
CA GLU A 62 -6.26 -18.31 1.59
C GLU A 62 -6.14 -16.80 1.34
N ILE A 63 -6.04 -16.42 0.06
CA ILE A 63 -5.75 -15.04 -0.34
C ILE A 63 -7.03 -14.33 -0.75
N PHE A 64 -7.24 -13.16 -0.16
CA PHE A 64 -8.29 -12.22 -0.57
C PHE A 64 -7.65 -10.93 -1.03
N VAL A 65 -8.30 -10.25 -1.98
CA VAL A 65 -7.86 -8.97 -2.50
C VAL A 65 -9.03 -7.98 -2.58
N THR A 66 -8.73 -6.73 -2.34
CA THR A 66 -9.65 -5.61 -2.57
C THR A 66 -8.88 -4.45 -3.21
N GLU A 67 -9.59 -3.47 -3.77
CA GLU A 67 -8.97 -2.29 -4.38
C GLU A 67 -8.02 -2.62 -5.55
N VAL A 68 -8.37 -3.65 -6.32
CA VAL A 68 -7.68 -4.05 -7.56
C VAL A 68 -8.68 -4.06 -8.72
N SER A 69 -8.20 -3.86 -9.95
CA SER A 69 -9.03 -3.97 -11.14
C SER A 69 -9.24 -5.42 -11.56
N GLU A 70 -10.27 -5.66 -12.36
CA GLU A 70 -10.52 -6.96 -12.97
C GLU A 70 -9.33 -7.45 -13.81
N HIS A 71 -8.64 -6.52 -14.46
CA HIS A 71 -7.41 -6.82 -15.20
C HIS A 71 -6.32 -7.43 -14.30
N VAL A 72 -6.09 -6.86 -13.13
CA VAL A 72 -5.12 -7.39 -12.14
C VAL A 72 -5.57 -8.75 -11.61
N LEU A 73 -6.86 -8.93 -11.32
CA LEU A 73 -7.42 -10.21 -10.87
C LEU A 73 -7.22 -11.30 -11.92
N THR A 74 -7.58 -11.02 -13.17
CA THR A 74 -7.39 -11.94 -14.30
C THR A 74 -5.93 -12.35 -14.43
N TRP A 75 -5.01 -11.37 -14.37
CA TRP A 75 -3.58 -11.65 -14.44
C TRP A 75 -3.09 -12.54 -13.28
N LEU A 76 -3.55 -12.30 -12.04
CA LEU A 76 -3.19 -13.16 -10.89
C LEU A 76 -3.64 -14.62 -11.11
N HIS A 77 -4.86 -14.82 -11.62
CA HIS A 77 -5.35 -16.15 -11.97
C HIS A 77 -4.52 -16.82 -13.07
N GLU A 78 -4.10 -16.06 -14.09
CA GLU A 78 -3.19 -16.55 -15.15
C GLU A 78 -1.81 -16.96 -14.62
N GLN A 79 -1.36 -16.33 -13.51
CA GLN A 79 -0.15 -16.75 -12.80
C GLN A 79 -0.36 -18.00 -11.92
N GLY A 80 -1.55 -18.58 -11.90
CA GLY A 80 -1.89 -19.76 -11.08
C GLY A 80 -2.17 -19.41 -9.61
N ILE A 81 -2.38 -18.13 -9.28
CA ILE A 81 -2.68 -17.72 -7.92
C ILE A 81 -4.19 -17.73 -7.70
N SER A 82 -4.65 -18.55 -6.77
CA SER A 82 -6.05 -18.59 -6.36
C SER A 82 -6.34 -17.43 -5.41
N VAL A 83 -6.86 -16.33 -5.95
CA VAL A 83 -7.32 -15.20 -5.16
C VAL A 83 -8.85 -15.13 -5.16
N LYS A 84 -9.41 -14.67 -4.04
CA LYS A 84 -10.83 -14.36 -3.90
C LYS A 84 -11.01 -12.85 -3.79
N GLU A 85 -11.99 -12.32 -4.50
CA GLU A 85 -12.35 -10.92 -4.33
C GLU A 85 -12.99 -10.73 -2.95
N PHE A 86 -12.64 -9.61 -2.29
CA PHE A 86 -13.23 -9.25 -1.02
C PHE A 86 -14.70 -8.86 -1.21
N ASP A 87 -15.57 -9.48 -0.42
CA ASP A 87 -16.97 -9.12 -0.34
C ASP A 87 -17.29 -8.47 1.01
N ALA A 88 -17.64 -7.20 0.99
CA ALA A 88 -17.98 -6.43 2.19
C ALA A 88 -19.26 -6.93 2.87
N ALA A 89 -20.15 -7.65 2.17
CA ALA A 89 -21.36 -8.25 2.73
C ALA A 89 -21.04 -9.48 3.60
N VAL A 90 -19.90 -10.10 3.38
CA VAL A 90 -19.43 -11.22 4.20
C VAL A 90 -18.67 -10.66 5.41
N HIS A 91 -19.31 -10.72 6.59
CA HIS A 91 -18.68 -10.33 7.86
C HIS A 91 -17.60 -11.34 8.28
N ARG A 92 -16.47 -11.33 7.58
CA ARG A 92 -15.34 -12.21 7.85
C ARG A 92 -14.16 -11.38 8.36
N LYS A 93 -13.45 -11.93 9.35
CA LYS A 93 -12.11 -11.46 9.73
C LYS A 93 -11.05 -12.30 9.04
N TYR A 94 -9.95 -11.67 8.70
CA TYR A 94 -8.76 -12.28 8.12
C TYR A 94 -7.64 -12.28 9.14
N ASP A 95 -6.85 -13.34 9.22
CA ASP A 95 -5.74 -13.40 10.18
C ASP A 95 -4.81 -12.19 10.01
N VAL A 96 -4.54 -11.82 8.76
CA VAL A 96 -3.70 -10.69 8.42
C VAL A 96 -4.36 -9.80 7.36
N VAL A 97 -4.28 -8.49 7.55
CA VAL A 97 -4.63 -7.48 6.54
C VAL A 97 -3.37 -6.72 6.14
N VAL A 98 -3.04 -6.69 4.85
CA VAL A 98 -1.86 -5.98 4.30
C VAL A 98 -2.32 -4.80 3.47
N ALA A 99 -1.94 -3.58 3.88
CA ALA A 99 -2.31 -2.32 3.21
C ALA A 99 -1.06 -1.45 3.02
N PHE A 100 -0.35 -1.62 1.92
CA PHE A 100 0.89 -0.92 1.60
C PHE A 100 0.67 0.30 0.70
N ASP A 101 1.79 0.92 0.26
CA ASP A 101 1.82 2.07 -0.65
C ASP A 101 0.99 3.26 -0.14
N GLU A 102 1.10 3.53 1.18
CA GLU A 102 0.42 4.65 1.86
C GLU A 102 -1.11 4.65 1.67
N TYR A 103 -1.74 3.46 1.57
CA TYR A 103 -3.19 3.32 1.39
C TYR A 103 -4.03 4.25 2.27
N LEU A 104 -3.63 4.41 3.53
CA LEU A 104 -4.35 5.21 4.52
C LEU A 104 -4.28 6.73 4.29
N THR A 105 -3.42 7.19 3.38
CA THR A 105 -3.34 8.61 3.01
C THR A 105 -4.31 9.01 1.90
N PHE A 106 -4.90 8.06 1.16
CA PHE A 106 -5.89 8.33 0.11
C PHE A 106 -7.26 8.67 0.72
N ALA A 107 -7.39 9.87 1.24
CA ALA A 107 -8.58 10.36 1.92
C ALA A 107 -8.79 11.85 1.61
N ASP A 108 -10.04 12.25 1.43
CA ASP A 108 -10.41 13.63 1.14
C ASP A 108 -10.43 14.48 2.43
N ASP A 109 -10.78 13.85 3.55
CA ASP A 109 -10.86 14.46 4.87
C ASP A 109 -10.46 13.51 6.00
N GLU A 110 -10.45 14.00 7.23
CA GLU A 110 -10.10 13.19 8.41
C GLU A 110 -11.12 12.09 8.70
N LEU A 111 -12.40 12.34 8.43
CA LEU A 111 -13.45 11.35 8.63
C LEU A 111 -13.29 10.17 7.66
N SER A 112 -13.06 10.45 6.39
CA SER A 112 -12.82 9.40 5.39
C SER A 112 -11.55 8.61 5.70
N GLN A 113 -10.49 9.27 6.19
CA GLN A 113 -9.26 8.62 6.64
C GLN A 113 -9.52 7.71 7.84
N LYS A 114 -10.25 8.21 8.85
CA LYS A 114 -10.66 7.41 10.01
C LYS A 114 -11.50 6.20 9.60
N ASN A 115 -12.50 6.38 8.74
CA ASN A 115 -13.34 5.28 8.25
C ASN A 115 -12.54 4.18 7.54
N LYS A 116 -11.47 4.52 6.83
CA LYS A 116 -10.56 3.52 6.25
C LYS A 116 -9.82 2.72 7.32
N ILE A 117 -9.32 3.39 8.36
CA ILE A 117 -8.65 2.73 9.49
C ILE A 117 -9.63 1.82 10.22
N ASP A 118 -10.82 2.32 10.55
CA ASP A 118 -11.89 1.54 11.20
C ASP A 118 -12.25 0.29 10.37
N SER A 119 -12.30 0.43 9.04
CA SER A 119 -12.57 -0.70 8.14
C SER A 119 -11.45 -1.75 8.18
N LEU A 120 -10.17 -1.34 8.14
CA LEU A 120 -9.06 -2.28 8.28
C LEU A 120 -9.12 -3.01 9.62
N CYS A 121 -9.35 -2.29 10.73
CA CYS A 121 -9.48 -2.87 12.07
C CYS A 121 -10.65 -3.86 12.15
N LYS A 122 -11.78 -3.55 11.52
CA LYS A 122 -12.96 -4.43 11.47
C LYS A 122 -12.65 -5.76 10.79
N TYR A 123 -11.84 -5.73 9.73
CA TYR A 123 -11.52 -6.93 8.94
C TYR A 123 -10.30 -7.70 9.45
N ALA A 124 -9.47 -7.09 10.29
CA ALA A 124 -8.33 -7.78 10.89
C ALA A 124 -8.79 -8.70 12.02
N GLY A 125 -8.36 -9.97 11.96
CA GLY A 125 -8.46 -10.92 13.06
C GLY A 125 -7.31 -10.68 14.05
N ASN A 126 -6.07 -10.85 13.59
CA ASN A 126 -4.90 -10.80 14.45
C ASN A 126 -3.99 -9.61 14.16
N LEU A 127 -3.81 -9.25 12.88
CA LEU A 127 -2.72 -8.37 12.49
C LEU A 127 -3.09 -7.48 11.28
N ILE A 128 -2.70 -6.19 11.36
CA ILE A 128 -2.61 -5.31 10.20
C ILE A 128 -1.13 -5.00 9.95
N VAL A 129 -0.70 -5.12 8.70
CA VAL A 129 0.62 -4.68 8.23
C VAL A 129 0.40 -3.56 7.21
N THR A 130 0.88 -2.37 7.53
CA THR A 130 0.68 -1.19 6.67
C THR A 130 1.96 -0.39 6.52
N THR A 131 1.96 0.55 5.58
CA THR A 131 3.07 1.47 5.39
C THR A 131 2.62 2.92 5.49
N VAL A 132 3.46 3.73 6.14
CA VAL A 132 3.22 5.17 6.31
C VAL A 132 4.55 5.92 6.17
N LYS A 133 4.52 7.07 5.48
CA LYS A 133 5.64 8.02 5.47
C LYS A 133 5.64 8.82 6.78
N ASP A 134 6.83 9.13 7.32
CA ASP A 134 6.94 10.05 8.46
C ASP A 134 6.77 11.49 8.00
N TYR A 135 5.58 12.05 8.25
CA TYR A 135 5.26 13.45 7.92
C TYR A 135 5.69 14.46 8.99
N LYS A 136 6.14 13.99 10.17
CA LYS A 136 6.45 14.88 11.30
C LYS A 136 7.60 15.85 11.01
N ASN A 137 8.58 15.39 10.23
CA ASN A 137 9.80 16.14 9.92
C ASN A 137 9.83 16.61 8.47
N GLN A 138 8.70 16.59 7.77
CA GLN A 138 8.65 17.04 6.38
C GLN A 138 8.55 18.55 6.31
N ASP A 139 9.49 19.16 5.58
CA ASP A 139 9.43 20.56 5.17
C ASP A 139 8.44 20.66 4.00
N PHE A 140 7.21 21.06 4.29
CA PHE A 140 6.13 21.15 3.32
C PHE A 140 6.38 22.32 2.36
N LYS A 141 6.74 22.01 1.13
CA LYS A 141 6.83 22.95 0.02
C LYS A 141 5.48 23.02 -0.69
N ASP A 142 5.19 24.11 -1.36
CA ASP A 142 3.95 24.22 -2.15
C ASP A 142 3.89 23.14 -3.23
N ARG A 143 5.06 22.81 -3.82
CA ARG A 143 5.21 21.69 -4.77
C ARG A 143 6.44 20.86 -4.46
N GLU A 144 6.29 19.55 -4.45
CA GLU A 144 7.36 18.58 -4.26
C GLU A 144 7.38 17.56 -5.41
N TYR A 145 8.57 17.19 -5.83
CA TYR A 145 8.79 16.15 -6.84
C TYR A 145 9.43 14.93 -6.17
N SER A 146 8.81 13.76 -6.31
CA SER A 146 9.46 12.54 -5.85
C SER A 146 10.63 12.18 -6.76
N GLN A 147 11.65 11.53 -6.19
CA GLN A 147 12.70 10.96 -7.03
C GLN A 147 12.12 9.87 -7.94
N PRO A 148 12.36 9.93 -9.27
CA PRO A 148 11.84 8.96 -10.19
C PRO A 148 12.28 7.52 -9.89
N ALA A 149 11.36 6.58 -9.96
CA ALA A 149 11.68 5.16 -10.05
C ALA A 149 11.94 4.82 -11.52
N ILE A 150 13.17 4.40 -11.83
CA ILE A 150 13.59 4.09 -13.21
C ILE A 150 13.60 2.58 -13.37
N ILE A 151 12.85 2.08 -14.36
CA ILE A 151 12.76 0.68 -14.73
C ILE A 151 13.45 0.52 -16.09
N LYS A 152 14.47 -0.34 -16.14
CA LYS A 152 15.14 -0.72 -17.36
C LYS A 152 14.64 -2.11 -17.78
N ASN A 153 14.15 -2.22 -19.00
CA ASN A 153 13.70 -3.48 -19.58
C ASN A 153 14.16 -3.59 -21.07
N SER A 154 13.75 -4.64 -21.76
CA SER A 154 14.09 -4.86 -23.18
C SER A 154 13.53 -3.79 -24.12
N ALA A 155 12.45 -3.11 -23.75
CA ALA A 155 11.85 -2.02 -24.53
C ALA A 155 12.50 -0.65 -24.26
N GLY A 156 13.42 -0.54 -23.28
CA GLY A 156 14.13 0.70 -22.96
C GLY A 156 14.03 1.12 -21.50
N LEU A 157 13.94 2.43 -21.27
CA LEU A 157 13.80 3.04 -19.96
C LEU A 157 12.39 3.60 -19.77
N THR A 158 11.73 3.16 -18.71
CA THR A 158 10.50 3.76 -18.22
C THR A 158 10.75 4.35 -16.85
N ALA A 159 10.32 5.57 -16.62
CA ALA A 159 10.40 6.22 -15.32
C ALA A 159 9.01 6.54 -14.80
N PHE A 160 8.79 6.33 -13.51
CA PHE A 160 7.60 6.82 -12.79
C PHE A 160 8.03 7.89 -11.81
N THR A 161 7.23 8.95 -11.67
CA THR A 161 7.43 10.00 -10.68
C THR A 161 6.10 10.52 -10.17
N GLU A 162 6.11 11.01 -8.94
CA GLU A 162 4.97 11.69 -8.33
C GLU A 162 5.29 13.18 -8.20
N ILE A 163 4.30 14.01 -8.49
CA ILE A 163 4.32 15.45 -8.20
C ILE A 163 3.25 15.68 -7.13
N HIS A 164 3.65 16.25 -6.01
CA HIS A 164 2.78 16.59 -4.90
C HIS A 164 2.55 18.10 -4.86
N ASP A 165 1.31 18.52 -4.98
CA ASP A 165 0.88 19.91 -4.81
C ASP A 165 0.13 20.02 -3.47
N TRP A 166 0.77 20.64 -2.47
CA TRP A 166 0.23 20.81 -1.13
C TRP A 166 -0.82 21.95 -1.11
N ASP A 167 -1.89 21.72 -0.37
CA ASP A 167 -2.87 22.79 -0.16
C ASP A 167 -2.24 23.96 0.61
N THR A 168 -2.50 25.17 0.15
CA THR A 168 -1.90 26.39 0.75
C THR A 168 -2.48 26.72 2.11
N LYS A 169 -3.71 26.29 2.39
CA LYS A 169 -4.43 26.57 3.64
C LYS A 169 -4.31 25.42 4.62
N ASP A 170 -4.44 24.18 4.14
CA ASP A 170 -4.31 22.96 4.95
C ASP A 170 -3.11 22.14 4.47
N LYS A 171 -1.95 22.36 5.06
CA LYS A 171 -0.71 21.63 4.76
C LYS A 171 -0.78 20.11 5.07
N SER A 172 -1.87 19.64 5.66
CA SER A 172 -2.11 18.20 5.84
C SER A 172 -2.72 17.55 4.60
N VAL A 173 -3.14 18.31 3.60
CA VAL A 173 -3.80 17.85 2.39
C VAL A 173 -2.95 18.19 1.16
N TRP A 174 -2.87 17.28 0.21
CA TRP A 174 -2.20 17.53 -1.08
C TRP A 174 -2.82 16.70 -2.20
N GLN A 175 -2.59 17.16 -3.44
CA GLN A 175 -2.84 16.35 -4.63
C GLN A 175 -1.55 15.70 -5.09
N THR A 176 -1.64 14.43 -5.47
CA THR A 176 -0.55 13.69 -6.10
C THR A 176 -0.90 13.41 -7.55
N ALA A 177 -0.11 13.90 -8.49
CA ALA A 177 -0.16 13.50 -9.88
C ALA A 177 0.95 12.48 -10.16
N VAL A 178 0.58 11.32 -10.72
CA VAL A 178 1.54 10.27 -11.11
C VAL A 178 1.81 10.34 -12.60
N TYR A 179 3.07 10.43 -12.97
CA TYR A 179 3.51 10.46 -14.37
C TYR A 179 4.33 9.24 -14.71
N GLN A 180 4.07 8.67 -15.88
CA GLN A 180 4.91 7.68 -16.54
C GLN A 180 5.63 8.35 -17.71
N MET A 181 6.95 8.16 -17.79
CA MET A 181 7.80 8.72 -18.82
C MET A 181 8.48 7.59 -19.60
N ASN A 182 8.32 7.60 -20.92
CA ASN A 182 8.96 6.65 -21.85
C ASN A 182 9.78 7.49 -22.84
N GLY A 183 11.09 7.58 -22.62
CA GLY A 183 11.94 8.49 -23.39
C GLY A 183 11.50 9.94 -23.21
N MET A 184 11.16 10.62 -24.32
CA MET A 184 10.69 12.01 -24.29
C MET A 184 9.17 12.15 -24.09
N GLN A 185 8.43 11.05 -24.06
CA GLN A 185 6.98 11.08 -23.86
C GLN A 185 6.65 11.00 -22.38
N SER A 186 5.75 11.85 -21.93
CA SER A 186 5.24 11.87 -20.56
C SER A 186 3.72 11.72 -20.58
N GLN A 187 3.20 10.83 -19.76
CA GLN A 187 1.77 10.58 -19.61
C GLN A 187 1.39 10.71 -18.14
N CYS A 188 0.39 11.55 -17.84
CA CYS A 188 -0.25 11.54 -16.52
C CYS A 188 -1.12 10.29 -16.40
N LYS A 189 -0.83 9.44 -15.42
CA LYS A 189 -1.55 8.19 -15.14
C LYS A 189 -2.73 8.43 -14.20
N GLY A 190 -2.70 9.47 -13.40
CA GLY A 190 -3.78 9.82 -12.50
C GLY A 190 -3.43 10.97 -11.56
N ILE A 191 -4.47 11.57 -10.99
CA ILE A 191 -4.36 12.61 -9.96
C ILE A 191 -5.20 12.15 -8.77
N TYR A 192 -4.64 12.20 -7.57
CA TYR A 192 -5.22 11.66 -6.35
C TYR A 192 -5.17 12.68 -5.23
N GLN A 193 -6.26 12.78 -4.47
CA GLN A 193 -6.29 13.52 -3.22
C GLN A 193 -5.70 12.68 -2.10
N ARG A 194 -4.82 13.28 -1.30
CA ARG A 194 -4.19 12.62 -0.16
C ARG A 194 -4.22 13.50 1.08
N ARG A 195 -4.13 12.86 2.24
CA ARG A 195 -4.03 13.50 3.55
C ARG A 195 -2.92 12.87 4.37
N SER A 196 -2.13 13.67 5.07
CA SER A 196 -1.10 13.17 5.98
C SER A 196 -1.70 12.35 7.11
N LEU A 197 -0.96 11.32 7.52
CA LEU A 197 -1.32 10.47 8.65
C LEU A 197 -0.11 10.35 9.57
N TYR A 198 -0.21 10.90 10.76
CA TYR A 198 0.86 10.85 11.75
C TYR A 198 0.79 9.54 12.55
N PHE A 199 1.95 8.99 12.93
CA PHE A 199 2.03 7.74 13.72
C PHE A 199 1.19 7.79 14.99
N LYS A 200 1.20 8.92 15.73
CA LYS A 200 0.38 9.08 16.91
C LYS A 200 -1.13 9.03 16.64
N GLN A 201 -1.55 9.59 15.52
CA GLN A 201 -2.95 9.61 15.09
C GLN A 201 -3.38 8.19 14.69
N LEU A 202 -2.55 7.49 13.89
CA LEU A 202 -2.81 6.10 13.51
C LEU A 202 -2.87 5.20 14.74
N ALA A 203 -1.89 5.30 15.66
CA ALA A 203 -1.87 4.53 16.90
C ALA A 203 -3.14 4.78 17.73
N LYS A 204 -3.55 6.05 17.90
CA LYS A 204 -4.78 6.36 18.61
C LYS A 204 -6.00 5.71 17.97
N PHE A 205 -6.20 5.89 16.66
CA PHE A 205 -7.37 5.34 15.96
C PHE A 205 -7.41 3.81 16.03
N THR A 206 -6.27 3.13 15.94
CA THR A 206 -6.23 1.67 16.02
C THR A 206 -6.46 1.15 17.44
N MET A 207 -5.93 1.83 18.47
CA MET A 207 -6.21 1.50 19.88
C MET A 207 -7.68 1.72 20.21
N ASP A 208 -8.30 2.80 19.74
CA ASP A 208 -9.74 3.05 19.89
C ASP A 208 -10.60 1.95 19.24
N ASN A 209 -10.05 1.20 18.28
CA ASN A 209 -10.66 0.03 17.62
C ASN A 209 -10.22 -1.33 18.22
N GLY A 210 -9.61 -1.34 19.41
CA GLY A 210 -9.28 -2.56 20.14
C GLY A 210 -7.94 -3.19 19.79
N ALA A 211 -7.03 -2.47 19.12
CA ALA A 211 -5.68 -2.96 18.95
C ALA A 211 -4.96 -3.05 20.31
N SER A 212 -4.25 -4.13 20.55
CA SER A 212 -3.44 -4.37 21.75
C SER A 212 -2.03 -3.81 21.63
N ASN A 213 -1.50 -3.70 20.40
CA ASN A 213 -0.16 -3.23 20.16
C ASN A 213 -0.03 -2.49 18.82
N PHE A 214 0.87 -1.50 18.79
CA PHE A 214 1.21 -0.69 17.62
C PHE A 214 2.73 -0.51 17.56
N LEU A 215 3.36 -1.04 16.52
CA LEU A 215 4.82 -0.98 16.36
C LEU A 215 5.23 -0.38 15.02
N VAL A 216 6.22 0.51 15.05
CA VAL A 216 6.95 1.00 13.88
C VAL A 216 8.24 0.20 13.75
N HIS A 217 8.38 -0.58 12.69
CA HIS A 217 9.55 -1.44 12.47
C HIS A 217 10.70 -0.63 11.86
N LYS A 218 11.64 -0.18 12.70
CA LYS A 218 12.76 0.67 12.27
C LYS A 218 13.69 0.01 11.24
N ASN A 219 13.78 -1.31 11.28
CA ASN A 219 14.69 -2.09 10.42
C ASN A 219 14.00 -2.64 9.15
N LEU A 220 12.69 -2.45 9.01
CA LEU A 220 11.92 -2.86 7.85
C LEU A 220 11.44 -1.61 7.11
N MET A 221 12.01 -1.39 5.93
CA MET A 221 11.64 -0.26 5.09
C MET A 221 11.00 -0.77 3.81
N TYR A 222 9.78 -0.32 3.56
CA TYR A 222 9.08 -0.60 2.33
C TYR A 222 9.49 0.39 1.25
N LYS A 223 9.81 -0.10 0.06
CA LYS A 223 10.12 0.71 -1.12
C LYS A 223 9.02 0.57 -2.14
N SER A 224 8.37 1.66 -2.48
CA SER A 224 7.38 1.70 -3.56
C SER A 224 8.01 1.37 -4.93
N LEU A 225 7.19 0.92 -5.88
CA LEU A 225 7.62 0.61 -7.25
C LEU A 225 7.63 1.83 -8.17
N ILE A 226 6.92 2.90 -7.80
CA ILE A 226 6.75 4.11 -8.62
C ILE A 226 7.46 5.33 -8.09
N LYS A 227 8.13 5.22 -6.93
CA LYS A 227 8.93 6.29 -6.32
C LYS A 227 10.11 5.70 -5.55
N LYS A 228 11.21 6.46 -5.42
CA LYS A 228 12.38 6.03 -4.65
C LYS A 228 12.27 6.24 -3.14
N ASN A 229 11.15 6.75 -2.67
CA ASN A 229 10.94 6.99 -1.25
C ASN A 229 10.74 5.68 -0.48
N TYR A 230 11.24 5.67 0.74
CA TYR A 230 10.99 4.60 1.69
C TYR A 230 9.85 4.97 2.63
N GLU A 231 9.05 3.98 2.96
CA GLU A 231 7.95 4.07 3.90
C GLU A 231 8.25 3.21 5.12
N HIS A 232 7.83 3.65 6.30
CA HIS A 232 7.95 2.86 7.51
C HIS A 232 6.92 1.75 7.49
N VAL A 233 7.36 0.54 7.81
CA VAL A 233 6.46 -0.60 8.01
C VAL A 233 5.93 -0.54 9.43
N ILE A 234 4.62 -0.65 9.55
CA ILE A 234 3.89 -0.62 10.81
C ILE A 234 3.10 -1.91 10.95
N SER A 235 3.13 -2.48 12.14
CA SER A 235 2.24 -3.57 12.52
C SER A 235 1.30 -3.14 13.64
N ILE A 236 0.06 -3.57 13.56
CA ILE A 236 -1.00 -3.32 14.52
C ILE A 236 -1.58 -4.68 14.90
N HIS A 237 -1.44 -5.06 16.14
CA HIS A 237 -1.82 -6.38 16.64
C HIS A 237 -3.11 -6.31 17.46
N PHE A 238 -3.96 -7.33 17.32
CA PHE A 238 -5.21 -7.52 18.06
C PHE A 238 -5.09 -8.84 18.84
N GLU A 239 -5.25 -8.77 20.16
CA GLU A 239 -5.36 -9.95 21.03
C GLU A 239 -6.85 -10.28 21.22
N HIS A 240 -7.20 -11.54 21.06
CA HIS A 240 -8.56 -12.06 21.24
C HIS A 240 -8.65 -13.03 22.40
#